data_7d86dfcebc633dce4e200e126a32cca7
#
_entry.id   7d86dfcebc633dce4e200e126a32cca7
#
_cell.length_a   1.000
_cell.length_b   1.000
_cell.length_c   1.000
_cell.angle_alpha   90.00
_cell.angle_beta   90.00
_cell.angle_gamma   90.00
#
_symmetry.space_group_name_H-M   'P 1'
#
loop_
_entity.id
_entity.type
_entity.pdbx_description
1 polymer ?
#
loop_
_entity_poly.entity_id
_entity_poly.type
_entity_poly.pdbx_seq_one_letter_code
_entity_poly.pdbx_strand_id
1 'polypeptide(L)'
;VIGMFCGMFNGLGITILRMPHPFIMTLGTLYIFRGTGNLISGGVPISGFTEEVRLLGNGRIDLTWLGLKESQYLPVSVVLIAVVFFLMWAFLNHTRTGKWIYAIGGNPNAARAAGINVNKILVIVYSLCGLLAGFGALILAGRADSGYPNAGLNAELDAIAACIIGGASVFGGRGTVLGVFAGVMIMGILRNGLNLN
;
A
#
# COMPACT_ATOMS: atom_id res chain seq x y z
N VAL A 1 -4.21 12.00 -1.83
CA VAL A 1 -4.21 12.63 -3.16
C VAL A 1 -2.83 12.56 -3.80
N ILE A 2 -1.75 13.10 -3.18
CA ILE A 2 -0.39 13.10 -3.74
C ILE A 2 0.09 11.68 -4.11
N GLY A 3 -0.08 10.71 -3.20
CA GLY A 3 0.28 9.31 -3.48
C GLY A 3 -0.43 8.74 -4.72
N MET A 4 -1.72 9.08 -4.91
CA MET A 4 -2.47 8.68 -6.10
C MET A 4 -1.88 9.27 -7.38
N PHE A 5 -1.47 10.54 -7.37
CA PHE A 5 -0.81 11.17 -8.51
C PHE A 5 0.55 10.52 -8.82
N CYS A 6 1.35 10.22 -7.80
CA CYS A 6 2.61 9.49 -7.98
C CYS A 6 2.39 8.10 -8.60
N GLY A 7 1.37 7.37 -8.12
CA GLY A 7 0.98 6.09 -8.70
C GLY A 7 0.50 6.23 -10.14
N MET A 8 -0.34 7.24 -10.43
CA MET A 8 -0.81 7.52 -11.79
C MET A 8 0.35 7.87 -12.72
N PHE A 9 1.32 8.66 -12.27
CA PHE A 9 2.54 8.98 -13.02
C PHE A 9 3.32 7.71 -13.40
N ASN A 10 3.50 6.77 -12.45
CA ASN A 10 4.11 5.46 -12.72
C ASN A 10 3.30 4.67 -13.74
N GLY A 11 1.99 4.56 -13.57
CA GLY A 11 1.11 3.84 -14.49
C GLY A 11 1.13 4.40 -15.90
N LEU A 12 1.09 5.71 -16.05
CA LEU A 12 1.21 6.40 -17.35
C LEU A 12 2.59 6.19 -17.96
N GLY A 13 3.66 6.35 -17.19
CA GLY A 13 5.02 6.12 -17.66
C GLY A 13 5.21 4.70 -18.24
N ILE A 14 4.74 3.68 -17.52
CA ILE A 14 4.83 2.28 -17.98
C ILE A 14 4.02 2.06 -19.27
N THR A 15 2.81 2.61 -19.34
CA THR A 15 1.91 2.38 -20.48
C THR A 15 2.28 3.18 -21.73
N ILE A 16 2.71 4.44 -21.58
CA ILE A 16 3.08 5.32 -22.69
C ILE A 16 4.45 4.94 -23.26
N LEU A 17 5.44 4.73 -22.37
CA LEU A 17 6.80 4.36 -22.78
C LEU A 17 6.92 2.89 -23.16
N ARG A 18 5.83 2.11 -23.03
CA ARG A 18 5.80 0.65 -23.34
C ARG A 18 6.98 -0.09 -22.72
N MET A 19 7.30 0.24 -21.47
CA MET A 19 8.46 -0.35 -20.78
C MET A 19 8.33 -1.87 -20.69
N PRO A 20 9.37 -2.63 -21.06
CA PRO A 20 9.33 -4.09 -21.01
C PRO A 20 9.24 -4.60 -19.56
N HIS A 21 9.82 -3.86 -18.63
CA HIS A 21 9.79 -4.18 -17.21
C HIS A 21 9.32 -2.96 -16.38
N PRO A 22 8.14 -3.07 -15.74
CA PRO A 22 7.61 -2.01 -14.87
C PRO A 22 8.55 -1.59 -13.74
N PHE A 23 9.41 -2.51 -13.29
CA PHE A 23 10.35 -2.33 -12.20
C PHE A 23 11.34 -1.15 -12.43
N ILE A 24 11.81 -0.96 -13.66
CA ILE A 24 12.75 0.13 -13.97
C ILE A 24 12.10 1.50 -13.73
N MET A 25 10.86 1.67 -14.18
CA MET A 25 10.12 2.92 -13.98
C MET A 25 9.87 3.19 -12.51
N THR A 26 9.40 2.19 -11.77
CA THR A 26 9.06 2.36 -10.35
C THR A 26 10.29 2.59 -9.48
N LEU A 27 11.44 1.96 -9.77
CA LEU A 27 12.70 2.26 -9.09
C LEU A 27 13.19 3.68 -9.38
N GLY A 28 13.17 4.10 -10.65
CA GLY A 28 13.59 5.46 -11.02
C GLY A 28 12.76 6.51 -10.28
N THR A 29 11.44 6.37 -10.28
CA THR A 29 10.54 7.30 -9.60
C THR A 29 10.67 7.23 -8.07
N LEU A 30 10.97 6.08 -7.49
CA LEU A 30 11.24 5.95 -6.05
C LEU A 30 12.40 6.87 -5.64
N TYR A 31 13.52 6.83 -6.35
CA TYR A 31 14.67 7.69 -6.04
C TYR A 31 14.39 9.16 -6.33
N ILE A 32 13.65 9.48 -7.40
CA ILE A 32 13.24 10.86 -7.69
C ILE A 32 12.35 11.41 -6.57
N PHE A 33 11.31 10.69 -6.16
CA PHE A 33 10.40 11.16 -5.12
C PHE A 33 11.09 11.24 -3.75
N ARG A 34 11.98 10.29 -3.43
CA ARG A 34 12.76 10.32 -2.20
C ARG A 34 13.76 11.49 -2.20
N GLY A 35 14.47 11.70 -3.31
CA GLY A 35 15.39 12.83 -3.46
C GLY A 35 14.65 14.17 -3.35
N THR A 36 13.49 14.31 -4.00
CA THR A 36 12.64 15.49 -3.89
C THR A 36 12.16 15.72 -2.45
N GLY A 37 11.74 14.65 -1.76
CA GLY A 37 11.35 14.73 -0.35
C GLY A 37 12.50 15.20 0.55
N ASN A 38 13.72 14.69 0.34
CA ASN A 38 14.91 15.15 1.05
C ASN A 38 15.25 16.63 0.77
N LEU A 39 15.13 17.07 -0.47
CA LEU A 39 15.36 18.48 -0.85
C LEU A 39 14.35 19.41 -0.17
N ILE A 40 13.07 19.06 -0.16
CA ILE A 40 12.00 19.88 0.43
C ILE A 40 12.15 19.95 1.95
N SER A 41 12.50 18.83 2.61
CA SER A 41 12.65 18.79 4.07
C SER A 41 14.02 19.27 4.58
N GLY A 42 14.98 19.52 3.67
CA GLY A 42 16.37 19.77 4.06
C GLY A 42 17.04 18.59 4.76
N GLY A 43 16.53 17.36 4.58
CA GLY A 43 17.02 16.15 5.25
C GLY A 43 16.62 16.04 6.73
N VAL A 44 15.83 16.98 7.24
CA VAL A 44 15.44 17.04 8.66
C VAL A 44 14.01 16.50 8.83
N PRO A 45 13.71 15.79 9.93
CA PRO A 45 12.34 15.41 10.25
C PRO A 45 11.45 16.63 10.45
N ILE A 46 10.24 16.60 9.88
CA ILE A 46 9.22 17.63 10.07
C ILE A 46 8.24 17.10 11.12
N SER A 47 8.16 17.76 12.27
CA SER A 47 7.25 17.42 13.38
C SER A 47 6.14 18.46 13.52
N GLY A 48 5.13 18.17 14.32
CA GLY A 48 4.03 19.08 14.60
C GLY A 48 2.84 18.90 13.66
N PHE A 49 2.46 17.66 13.41
CA PHE A 49 1.25 17.35 12.67
C PHE A 49 -0.01 17.77 13.44
N THR A 50 -1.08 18.06 12.69
CA THR A 50 -2.40 18.35 13.26
C THR A 50 -2.91 17.16 14.08
N GLU A 51 -3.75 17.45 15.09
CA GLU A 51 -4.34 16.40 15.93
C GLU A 51 -5.09 15.34 15.12
N GLU A 52 -5.70 15.71 14.00
CA GLU A 52 -6.37 14.78 13.10
C GLU A 52 -5.43 13.70 12.55
N VAL A 53 -4.21 14.07 12.15
CA VAL A 53 -3.20 13.13 11.64
C VAL A 53 -2.68 12.24 12.77
N ARG A 54 -2.49 12.81 13.98
CA ARG A 54 -2.09 12.06 15.17
C ARG A 54 -3.16 11.05 15.59
N LEU A 55 -4.44 11.41 15.48
CA LEU A 55 -5.56 10.49 15.75
C LEU A 55 -5.57 9.30 14.80
N LEU A 56 -5.23 9.47 13.52
CA LEU A 56 -5.14 8.36 12.56
C LEU A 56 -4.05 7.33 12.94
N GLY A 57 -2.92 7.79 13.48
CA GLY A 57 -1.79 6.94 13.86
C GLY A 57 -1.87 6.40 15.28
N ASN A 58 -2.15 7.28 16.26
CA ASN A 58 -2.10 7.01 17.70
C ASN A 58 -3.47 7.05 18.38
N GLY A 59 -4.56 7.31 17.63
CA GLY A 59 -5.90 7.32 18.20
C GLY A 59 -6.24 5.98 18.86
N ARG A 60 -6.98 6.07 19.97
CA ARG A 60 -7.44 4.92 20.76
C ARG A 60 -8.95 4.93 20.83
N ILE A 61 -9.54 3.77 20.61
CA ILE A 61 -10.98 3.55 20.78
C ILE A 61 -11.15 2.77 22.07
N ASP A 62 -11.77 3.38 23.08
CA ASP A 62 -12.06 2.72 24.35
C ASP A 62 -13.17 1.69 24.15
N LEU A 63 -12.90 0.46 24.58
CA LEU A 63 -13.83 -0.67 24.46
C LEU A 63 -14.66 -0.90 25.74
N THR A 64 -14.76 0.10 26.60
CA THR A 64 -15.51 0.04 27.86
C THR A 64 -16.98 -0.32 27.66
N TRP A 65 -17.58 0.07 26.52
CA TRP A 65 -18.97 -0.27 26.15
C TRP A 65 -19.19 -1.77 25.90
N LEU A 66 -18.12 -2.54 25.64
CA LEU A 66 -18.15 -4.01 25.51
C LEU A 66 -17.90 -4.74 26.84
N GLY A 67 -17.83 -4.03 27.98
CA GLY A 67 -17.56 -4.62 29.29
C GLY A 67 -16.09 -5.02 29.51
N LEU A 68 -15.18 -4.56 28.65
CA LEU A 68 -13.75 -4.81 28.78
C LEU A 68 -13.11 -3.79 29.75
N LYS A 69 -11.98 -4.17 30.37
CA LYS A 69 -11.30 -3.29 31.35
C LYS A 69 -10.77 -2.02 30.67
N GLU A 70 -10.74 -0.90 31.37
CA GLU A 70 -10.25 0.42 30.94
C GLU A 70 -8.83 0.40 30.32
N SER A 71 -8.04 -0.63 30.58
CA SER A 71 -6.71 -0.80 29.99
C SER A 71 -6.71 -1.40 28.56
N GLN A 72 -7.89 -1.83 28.05
CA GLN A 72 -8.02 -2.46 26.73
C GLN A 72 -8.58 -1.45 25.74
N TYR A 73 -7.72 -0.97 24.84
CA TYR A 73 -8.07 -0.06 23.76
C TYR A 73 -7.74 -0.69 22.40
N LEU A 74 -8.53 -0.36 21.40
CA LEU A 74 -8.26 -0.72 20.01
C LEU A 74 -7.60 0.48 19.33
N PRO A 75 -6.37 0.34 18.75
CA PRO A 75 -5.78 1.41 17.97
C PRO A 75 -6.63 1.73 16.74
N VAL A 76 -6.90 3.02 16.49
CA VAL A 76 -7.66 3.48 15.31
C VAL A 76 -7.01 2.96 14.01
N SER A 77 -5.68 2.92 13.96
CA SER A 77 -4.92 2.40 12.83
C SER A 77 -5.28 0.96 12.45
N VAL A 78 -5.56 0.10 13.45
CA VAL A 78 -5.97 -1.31 13.19
C VAL A 78 -7.35 -1.36 12.52
N VAL A 79 -8.29 -0.55 13.00
CA VAL A 79 -9.63 -0.47 12.41
C VAL A 79 -9.55 0.05 10.97
N LEU A 80 -8.74 1.10 10.73
CA LEU A 80 -8.55 1.67 9.41
C LEU A 80 -7.94 0.65 8.43
N ILE A 81 -6.94 -0.12 8.87
CA ILE A 81 -6.33 -1.17 8.07
C ILE A 81 -7.36 -2.26 7.75
N ALA A 82 -8.15 -2.71 8.73
CA ALA A 82 -9.19 -3.69 8.53
C ALA A 82 -10.25 -3.21 7.51
N VAL A 83 -10.67 -1.95 7.59
CA VAL A 83 -11.58 -1.33 6.62
C VAL A 83 -10.97 -1.31 5.22
N VAL A 84 -9.70 -0.92 5.08
CA VAL A 84 -9.01 -0.92 3.79
C VAL A 84 -8.92 -2.33 3.21
N PHE A 85 -8.57 -3.34 4.00
CA PHE A 85 -8.55 -4.73 3.56
C PHE A 85 -9.93 -5.20 3.11
N PHE A 86 -10.98 -4.87 3.85
CA PHE A 86 -12.36 -5.20 3.48
C PHE A 86 -12.78 -4.54 2.16
N LEU A 87 -12.49 -3.25 2.00
CA LEU A 87 -12.78 -2.51 0.77
C LEU A 87 -12.03 -3.09 -0.43
N MET A 88 -10.74 -3.45 -0.26
CA MET A 88 -9.95 -4.08 -1.31
C MET A 88 -10.44 -5.48 -1.64
N TRP A 89 -10.85 -6.25 -0.65
CA TRP A 89 -11.49 -7.55 -0.87
C TRP A 89 -12.78 -7.41 -1.67
N ALA A 90 -13.66 -6.49 -1.29
CA ALA A 90 -14.89 -6.21 -2.00
C ALA A 90 -14.61 -5.71 -3.43
N PHE A 91 -13.66 -4.80 -3.61
CA PHE A 91 -13.25 -4.28 -4.90
C PHE A 91 -12.76 -5.39 -5.83
N LEU A 92 -11.82 -6.22 -5.39
CA LEU A 92 -11.22 -7.26 -6.22
C LEU A 92 -12.20 -8.37 -6.56
N ASN A 93 -13.05 -8.80 -5.62
CA ASN A 93 -13.95 -9.95 -5.83
C ASN A 93 -15.29 -9.57 -6.47
N HIS A 94 -15.83 -8.38 -6.18
CA HIS A 94 -17.19 -8.02 -6.56
C HIS A 94 -17.28 -7.00 -7.70
N THR A 95 -16.14 -6.38 -8.13
CA THR A 95 -16.19 -5.41 -9.25
C THR A 95 -15.70 -6.01 -10.56
N ARG A 96 -16.18 -5.43 -11.67
CA ARG A 96 -15.69 -5.77 -13.02
C ARG A 96 -14.20 -5.47 -13.17
N THR A 97 -13.74 -4.34 -12.61
CA THR A 97 -12.34 -3.93 -12.64
C THR A 97 -11.46 -4.95 -11.94
N GLY A 98 -11.87 -5.46 -10.76
CA GLY A 98 -11.16 -6.53 -10.06
C GLY A 98 -10.98 -7.78 -10.90
N LYS A 99 -12.05 -8.24 -11.56
CA LYS A 99 -11.99 -9.40 -12.48
C LYS A 99 -11.04 -9.15 -13.65
N TRP A 100 -11.03 -7.94 -14.22
CA TRP A 100 -10.10 -7.56 -15.29
C TRP A 100 -8.64 -7.53 -14.83
N ILE A 101 -8.38 -7.11 -13.59
CA ILE A 101 -7.03 -7.15 -13.00
C ILE A 101 -6.50 -8.59 -12.99
N TYR A 102 -7.30 -9.55 -12.52
CA TYR A 102 -6.91 -10.97 -12.53
C TYR A 102 -6.74 -11.52 -13.95
N ALA A 103 -7.64 -11.17 -14.88
CA ALA A 103 -7.56 -11.60 -16.27
C ALA A 103 -6.29 -11.09 -16.96
N ILE A 104 -5.94 -9.82 -16.77
CA ILE A 104 -4.72 -9.20 -17.30
C ILE A 104 -3.47 -9.85 -16.70
N GLY A 105 -3.48 -10.08 -15.37
CA GLY A 105 -2.37 -10.75 -14.70
C GLY A 105 -2.14 -12.18 -15.19
N GLY A 106 -3.20 -12.89 -15.59
CA GLY A 106 -3.10 -14.25 -16.12
C GLY A 106 -2.57 -14.29 -17.56
N ASN A 107 -3.15 -13.50 -18.45
CA ASN A 107 -2.69 -13.38 -19.84
C ASN A 107 -3.11 -12.02 -20.43
N PRO A 108 -2.18 -11.05 -20.54
CA PRO A 108 -2.47 -9.73 -21.07
C PRO A 108 -2.94 -9.74 -22.53
N ASN A 109 -2.45 -10.70 -23.35
CA ASN A 109 -2.82 -10.79 -24.75
C ASN A 109 -4.24 -11.34 -24.92
N ALA A 110 -4.61 -12.36 -24.18
CA ALA A 110 -5.98 -12.88 -24.13
C ALA A 110 -6.97 -11.82 -23.63
N ALA A 111 -6.59 -11.05 -22.59
CA ALA A 111 -7.40 -9.96 -22.08
C ALA A 111 -7.64 -8.86 -23.14
N ARG A 112 -6.61 -8.49 -23.94
CA ARG A 112 -6.76 -7.56 -25.06
C ARG A 112 -7.68 -8.12 -26.14
N ALA A 113 -7.55 -9.40 -26.50
CA ALA A 113 -8.41 -10.05 -27.47
C ALA A 113 -9.88 -10.07 -27.03
N ALA A 114 -10.13 -10.16 -25.71
CA ALA A 114 -11.46 -10.05 -25.11
C ALA A 114 -11.98 -8.60 -24.99
N GLY A 115 -11.29 -7.61 -25.56
CA GLY A 115 -11.71 -6.20 -25.55
C GLY A 115 -11.38 -5.42 -24.28
N ILE A 116 -10.57 -5.97 -23.37
CA ILE A 116 -10.17 -5.29 -22.15
C ILE A 116 -9.04 -4.29 -22.47
N ASN A 117 -9.23 -3.04 -22.10
CA ASN A 117 -8.19 -2.02 -22.23
C ASN A 117 -7.13 -2.17 -21.12
N VAL A 118 -6.08 -2.96 -21.43
CA VAL A 118 -5.00 -3.29 -20.49
C VAL A 118 -4.31 -2.03 -19.94
N ASN A 119 -4.03 -1.06 -20.81
CA ASN A 119 -3.33 0.17 -20.41
C ASN A 119 -4.13 0.97 -19.36
N LYS A 120 -5.44 1.12 -19.60
CA LYS A 120 -6.32 1.83 -18.65
C LYS A 120 -6.36 1.14 -17.29
N ILE A 121 -6.44 -0.20 -17.29
CA ILE A 121 -6.48 -0.96 -16.04
C ILE A 121 -5.14 -0.88 -15.31
N LEU A 122 -4.01 -0.93 -16.00
CA LEU A 122 -2.69 -0.75 -15.38
C LEU A 122 -2.60 0.63 -14.69
N VAL A 123 -2.99 1.71 -15.36
CA VAL A 123 -2.99 3.05 -14.74
C VAL A 123 -3.87 3.08 -13.49
N ILE A 124 -5.04 2.47 -13.51
CA ILE A 124 -5.93 2.38 -12.33
C ILE A 124 -5.25 1.63 -11.19
N VAL A 125 -4.60 0.49 -11.47
CA VAL A 125 -3.91 -0.32 -10.46
C VAL A 125 -2.78 0.47 -9.80
N TYR A 126 -1.92 1.11 -10.59
CA TYR A 126 -0.82 1.92 -10.06
C TYR A 126 -1.33 3.14 -9.27
N SER A 127 -2.39 3.80 -9.75
CA SER A 127 -3.01 4.92 -9.04
C SER A 127 -3.59 4.50 -7.69
N LEU A 128 -4.26 3.34 -7.66
CA LEU A 128 -4.81 2.78 -6.44
C LEU A 128 -3.70 2.36 -5.45
N CYS A 129 -2.64 1.73 -5.96
CA CYS A 129 -1.47 1.37 -5.15
C CYS A 129 -0.83 2.62 -4.51
N GLY A 130 -0.63 3.68 -5.30
CA GLY A 130 -0.11 4.95 -4.80
C GLY A 130 -1.03 5.63 -3.78
N LEU A 131 -2.35 5.55 -3.97
CA LEU A 131 -3.33 6.05 -3.01
C LEU A 131 -3.21 5.31 -1.67
N LEU A 132 -3.16 3.98 -1.72
CA LEU A 132 -3.03 3.15 -0.51
C LEU A 132 -1.69 3.35 0.19
N ALA A 133 -0.60 3.51 -0.57
CA ALA A 133 0.72 3.84 -0.03
C ALA A 133 0.71 5.22 0.67
N GLY A 134 0.07 6.22 0.07
CA GLY A 134 -0.12 7.54 0.68
C GLY A 134 -0.96 7.49 1.95
N PHE A 135 -1.97 6.62 2.00
CA PHE A 135 -2.76 6.40 3.21
C PHE A 135 -1.93 5.73 4.31
N GLY A 136 -1.14 4.70 3.96
CA GLY A 136 -0.19 4.08 4.89
C GLY A 136 0.85 5.06 5.43
N ALA A 137 1.35 5.97 4.58
CA ALA A 137 2.29 7.03 4.98
C ALA A 137 1.67 8.00 6.00
N LEU A 138 0.38 8.36 5.87
CA LEU A 138 -0.32 9.19 6.85
C LEU A 138 -0.44 8.50 8.22
N ILE A 139 -0.77 7.21 8.23
CA ILE A 139 -0.83 6.42 9.47
C ILE A 139 0.56 6.35 10.13
N LEU A 140 1.61 6.11 9.33
CA LEU A 140 2.98 6.04 9.82
C LEU A 140 3.44 7.38 10.40
N ALA A 141 3.19 8.48 9.69
CA ALA A 141 3.51 9.83 10.15
C ALA A 141 2.76 10.22 11.42
N GLY A 142 1.46 9.91 11.49
CA GLY A 142 0.65 10.12 12.69
C GLY A 142 1.12 9.30 13.89
N ARG A 143 1.62 8.07 13.64
CA ARG A 143 2.17 7.22 14.70
C ARG A 143 3.51 7.72 15.23
N ALA A 144 4.38 8.23 14.34
CA ALA A 144 5.69 8.76 14.72
C ALA A 144 5.64 10.24 15.17
N ASP A 145 4.50 10.91 15.01
CA ASP A 145 4.31 12.36 15.18
C ASP A 145 5.35 13.20 14.43
N SER A 146 5.91 12.61 13.38
CA SER A 146 6.94 13.21 12.54
C SER A 146 6.99 12.57 11.16
N GLY A 147 7.25 13.39 10.14
CA GLY A 147 7.56 12.94 8.79
C GLY A 147 9.06 13.07 8.55
N TYR A 148 9.74 11.98 8.27
CA TYR A 148 11.15 12.02 7.93
C TYR A 148 11.39 11.38 6.54
N PRO A 149 12.33 11.92 5.76
CA PRO A 149 12.51 11.52 4.36
C PRO A 149 12.84 10.05 4.15
N ASN A 150 13.49 9.43 5.14
CA ASN A 150 13.84 8.00 5.11
C ASN A 150 12.78 7.09 5.76
N ALA A 151 11.58 7.61 6.07
CA ALA A 151 10.48 6.80 6.56
C ALA A 151 10.13 5.70 5.55
N GLY A 152 9.89 4.50 6.05
CA GLY A 152 9.50 3.37 5.21
C GLY A 152 10.61 2.87 4.27
N LEU A 153 11.90 3.08 4.60
CA LEU A 153 13.01 2.51 3.83
C LEU A 153 12.87 0.98 3.82
N ASN A 154 12.94 0.39 2.61
CA ASN A 154 12.74 -1.03 2.34
C ASN A 154 11.32 -1.58 2.63
N ALA A 155 10.35 -0.73 2.97
CA ALA A 155 8.97 -1.15 3.19
C ALA A 155 8.35 -1.77 1.92
N GLU A 156 8.82 -1.37 0.74
CA GLU A 156 8.44 -1.96 -0.54
C GLU A 156 8.83 -3.44 -0.63
N LEU A 157 10.02 -3.80 -0.14
CA LEU A 157 10.50 -5.19 -0.14
C LEU A 157 9.71 -6.04 0.87
N ASP A 158 9.44 -5.50 2.06
CA ASP A 158 8.61 -6.14 3.07
C ASP A 158 7.19 -6.41 2.52
N ALA A 159 6.61 -5.43 1.81
CA ALA A 159 5.29 -5.57 1.19
C ALA A 159 5.27 -6.64 0.09
N ILE A 160 6.29 -6.68 -0.76
CA ILE A 160 6.43 -7.71 -1.80
C ILE A 160 6.58 -9.10 -1.15
N ALA A 161 7.44 -9.23 -0.14
CA ALA A 161 7.63 -10.47 0.58
C ALA A 161 6.32 -10.95 1.25
N ALA A 162 5.59 -10.04 1.90
CA ALA A 162 4.31 -10.35 2.51
C ALA A 162 3.27 -10.84 1.47
N CYS A 163 3.22 -10.22 0.28
CA CYS A 163 2.34 -10.67 -0.80
C CYS A 163 2.71 -12.07 -1.29
N ILE A 164 4.00 -12.37 -1.46
CA ILE A 164 4.48 -13.69 -1.93
C ILE A 164 4.18 -14.76 -0.88
N ILE A 165 4.50 -14.51 0.39
CA ILE A 165 4.18 -15.41 1.51
C ILE A 165 2.67 -15.63 1.61
N GLY A 166 1.88 -14.59 1.34
CA GLY A 166 0.42 -14.65 1.29
C GLY A 166 -0.15 -15.39 0.06
N GLY A 167 0.71 -15.95 -0.81
CA GLY A 167 0.31 -16.75 -1.97
C GLY A 167 -0.07 -15.95 -3.20
N ALA A 168 0.28 -14.66 -3.28
CA ALA A 168 0.13 -13.89 -4.51
C ALA A 168 1.22 -14.30 -5.51
N SER A 169 0.82 -14.60 -6.75
CA SER A 169 1.75 -14.99 -7.82
C SER A 169 2.58 -13.79 -8.30
N VAL A 170 3.90 -13.96 -8.32
CA VAL A 170 4.83 -12.98 -8.90
C VAL A 170 4.59 -12.79 -10.41
N PHE A 171 4.12 -13.84 -11.08
CA PHE A 171 3.80 -13.80 -12.51
C PHE A 171 2.41 -13.23 -12.81
N GLY A 172 1.64 -12.90 -11.78
CA GLY A 172 0.30 -12.32 -11.88
C GLY A 172 -0.84 -13.33 -11.96
N GLY A 173 -2.06 -12.82 -12.06
CA GLY A 173 -3.29 -13.59 -12.29
C GLY A 173 -3.82 -14.41 -11.10
N ARG A 174 -3.06 -14.55 -10.02
CA ARG A 174 -3.45 -15.34 -8.84
C ARG A 174 -3.05 -14.62 -7.56
N GLY A 175 -3.93 -14.67 -6.57
CA GLY A 175 -3.74 -14.10 -5.24
C GLY A 175 -5.07 -13.82 -4.58
N THR A 176 -5.09 -13.76 -3.26
CA THR A 176 -6.28 -13.41 -2.48
C THR A 176 -5.94 -12.36 -1.44
N VAL A 177 -6.88 -11.47 -1.16
CA VAL A 177 -6.68 -10.43 -0.13
C VAL A 177 -6.48 -11.05 1.25
N LEU A 178 -7.20 -12.15 1.55
CA LEU A 178 -7.04 -12.87 2.81
C LEU A 178 -5.65 -13.52 2.94
N GLY A 179 -5.13 -14.07 1.82
CA GLY A 179 -3.78 -14.60 1.78
C GLY A 179 -2.74 -13.51 2.06
N VAL A 180 -2.86 -12.35 1.39
CA VAL A 180 -1.98 -11.20 1.62
C VAL A 180 -2.07 -10.72 3.08
N PHE A 181 -3.27 -10.66 3.66
CA PHE A 181 -3.43 -10.33 5.08
C PHE A 181 -2.65 -11.28 5.99
N ALA A 182 -2.78 -12.60 5.76
CA ALA A 182 -1.99 -13.60 6.51
C ALA A 182 -0.49 -13.40 6.32
N GLY A 183 -0.04 -13.11 5.09
CA GLY A 183 1.37 -12.82 4.78
C GLY A 183 1.90 -11.60 5.52
N VAL A 184 1.11 -10.52 5.59
CA VAL A 184 1.47 -9.31 6.35
C VAL A 184 1.60 -9.63 7.85
N MET A 185 0.69 -10.43 8.41
CA MET A 185 0.75 -10.85 9.80
C MET A 185 2.02 -11.67 10.09
N ILE A 186 2.36 -12.62 9.21
CA ILE A 186 3.57 -13.45 9.32
C ILE A 186 4.82 -12.56 9.28
N MET A 187 4.91 -11.64 8.31
CA MET A 187 6.05 -10.71 8.20
C MET A 187 6.17 -9.80 9.43
N GLY A 188 5.04 -9.32 9.96
CA GLY A 188 5.01 -8.52 11.19
C GLY A 188 5.56 -9.28 12.39
N ILE A 189 5.15 -10.53 12.57
CA ILE A 189 5.63 -11.40 13.67
C ILE A 189 7.13 -11.69 13.50
N LEU A 190 7.58 -12.05 12.30
CA LEU A 190 8.99 -12.32 12.01
C LEU A 190 9.87 -11.10 12.29
N ARG A 191 9.47 -9.92 11.82
CA ARG A 191 10.21 -8.68 12.04
C ARG A 191 10.29 -8.31 13.51
N ASN A 192 9.17 -8.47 14.25
CA ASN A 192 9.15 -8.20 15.67
C ASN A 192 10.01 -9.22 16.45
N GLY A 193 9.95 -10.50 16.09
CA GLY A 193 10.75 -11.55 16.70
C GLY A 193 12.27 -11.38 16.47
N LEU A 194 12.65 -10.92 15.28
CA LEU A 194 14.07 -10.62 14.96
C LEU A 194 14.59 -9.36 15.67
N ASN A 195 13.74 -8.41 15.99
CA ASN A 195 14.14 -7.20 16.72
C ASN A 195 14.23 -7.41 18.25
N LEU A 196 13.76 -8.56 18.76
CA LEU A 196 13.81 -8.90 20.19
C LEU A 196 15.08 -9.71 20.58
N ASN A 197 15.87 -10.14 19.60
CA ASN A 197 17.18 -10.79 19.76
C ASN A 197 18.31 -9.82 19.40
#